data_6562acf590bc00b3849e759ca026bfa7
#
_entry.id   6562acf590bc00b3849e759ca026bfa7
#
_cell.length_a   1.000
_cell.length_b   1.000
_cell.length_c   1.000
_cell.angle_alpha   90.00
_cell.angle_beta   90.00
_cell.angle_gamma   90.00
#
_symmetry.space_group_name_H-M   'P 1'
#
loop_
_entity.id
_entity.type
_entity.pdbx_description
1 polymer ?
#
loop_
_entity_poly.entity_id
_entity_poly.type
_entity_poly.pdbx_seq_one_letter_code
_entity_poly.pdbx_strand_id
1 'polypeptide(L)'
;FKFMDEFQEYISELKEDFPNLIICGDYNICHETIDIHDPIRNKKVSGFLPQERQWIERFLNSGFTDSFRHLNSEPNQYSWWSYRANARNNNKGWRIDYALVSEPLKNNIKRSYILQEAKHSDHCPVGVELIF
;
A
#
# COMPACT_ATOMS: atom_id res chain seq x y z
N PHE A 1 -3.38 11.47 12.46
CA PHE A 1 -1.95 11.09 12.53
C PHE A 1 -1.54 10.42 13.83
N LYS A 2 -2.31 10.64 14.90
CA LYS A 2 -2.02 9.98 16.17
C LYS A 2 -1.98 8.44 16.04
N PHE A 3 -3.00 7.86 15.41
CA PHE A 3 -3.07 6.42 15.19
C PHE A 3 -1.88 5.92 14.35
N MET A 4 -1.53 6.65 13.31
CA MET A 4 -0.45 6.29 12.40
C MET A 4 0.91 6.33 13.11
N ASP A 5 1.14 7.34 13.94
CA ASP A 5 2.37 7.46 14.71
C ASP A 5 2.46 6.39 15.80
N GLU A 6 1.37 6.08 16.46
CA GLU A 6 1.30 4.98 17.43
C GLU A 6 1.53 3.62 16.75
N PHE A 7 0.98 3.43 15.56
CA PHE A 7 1.21 2.22 14.77
C PHE A 7 2.69 2.07 14.40
N GLN A 8 3.32 3.15 13.92
CA GLN A 8 4.74 3.12 13.58
C GLN A 8 5.59 2.79 14.78
N GLU A 9 5.30 3.38 15.93
CA GLU A 9 6.01 3.11 17.18
C GLU A 9 5.87 1.65 17.59
N TYR A 10 4.66 1.11 17.53
CA TYR A 10 4.40 -0.31 17.83
C TYR A 10 5.21 -1.23 16.90
N ILE A 11 5.20 -0.95 15.61
CA ILE A 11 5.92 -1.77 14.64
C ILE A 11 7.43 -1.65 14.86
N SER A 12 7.95 -0.49 15.20
CA SER A 12 9.37 -0.29 15.49
C SER A 12 9.81 -1.13 16.70
N GLU A 13 9.00 -1.18 17.74
CA GLU A 13 9.24 -2.02 18.91
C GLU A 13 9.18 -3.50 18.54
N LEU A 14 8.18 -3.90 17.77
CA LEU A 14 8.00 -5.28 17.34
C LEU A 14 9.19 -5.79 16.52
N LYS A 15 9.77 -4.93 15.69
CA LYS A 15 10.93 -5.27 14.86
C LYS A 15 12.18 -5.58 15.67
N GLU A 16 12.30 -5.05 16.87
CA GLU A 16 13.43 -5.35 17.74
C GLU A 16 13.44 -6.83 18.14
N ASP A 17 12.26 -7.40 18.39
CA ASP A 17 12.13 -8.82 18.74
C ASP A 17 11.93 -9.72 17.50
N PHE A 18 11.28 -9.20 16.46
CA PHE A 18 10.97 -9.93 15.24
C PHE A 18 11.41 -9.12 14.01
N PRO A 19 12.68 -9.21 13.58
CA PRO A 19 13.18 -8.42 12.46
C PRO A 19 12.58 -8.80 11.10
N ASN A 20 12.01 -10.00 10.99
CA ASN A 20 11.42 -10.50 9.76
C ASN A 20 9.90 -10.39 9.85
N LEU A 21 9.34 -9.29 9.31
CA LEU A 21 7.90 -9.00 9.37
C LEU A 21 7.32 -8.83 7.99
N ILE A 22 6.08 -9.27 7.85
CA ILE A 22 5.20 -8.92 6.72
C ILE A 22 3.97 -8.25 7.33
N ILE A 23 3.66 -7.04 6.89
CA ILE A 23 2.52 -6.28 7.39
C ILE A 23 1.57 -6.06 6.23
N CYS A 24 0.41 -6.70 6.28
CA CYS A 24 -0.62 -6.59 5.25
C CYS A 24 -1.81 -5.82 5.79
N GLY A 25 -2.44 -5.02 4.95
CA GLY A 25 -3.67 -4.37 5.33
C GLY A 25 -3.97 -3.11 4.54
N ASP A 26 -5.07 -2.49 4.93
CA ASP A 26 -5.56 -1.23 4.39
C ASP A 26 -4.95 -0.07 5.17
N TYR A 27 -4.20 0.77 4.50
CA TYR A 27 -3.58 1.97 5.08
C TYR A 27 -4.38 3.23 4.80
N ASN A 28 -5.41 3.14 3.95
CA ASN A 28 -6.23 4.26 3.51
C ASN A 28 -5.42 5.42 2.91
N ILE A 29 -4.22 5.17 2.43
CA ILE A 29 -3.32 6.16 1.86
C ILE A 29 -2.69 5.60 0.59
N CYS A 30 -2.71 6.40 -0.49
CA CYS A 30 -1.89 6.16 -1.67
C CYS A 30 -0.51 6.80 -1.48
N HIS A 31 0.55 6.06 -1.74
CA HIS A 31 1.92 6.56 -1.55
C HIS A 31 2.34 7.51 -2.67
N GLU A 32 2.31 7.07 -3.91
CA GLU A 32 2.84 7.78 -5.06
C GLU A 32 1.75 8.18 -6.05
N THR A 33 2.09 9.07 -6.98
CA THR A 33 1.16 9.49 -8.03
C THR A 33 0.71 8.34 -8.93
N ILE A 34 1.56 7.33 -9.12
CA ILE A 34 1.25 6.12 -9.88
C ILE A 34 0.18 5.26 -9.19
N ASP A 35 -0.05 5.46 -7.89
CA ASP A 35 -0.94 4.63 -7.08
C ASP A 35 -2.39 5.12 -7.07
N ILE A 36 -2.69 6.20 -7.75
CA ILE A 36 -4.02 6.80 -7.75
C ILE A 36 -4.40 7.31 -9.14
N HIS A 37 -5.69 7.21 -9.46
CA HIS A 37 -6.20 7.88 -10.65
C HIS A 37 -6.24 9.39 -10.42
N ASP A 38 -5.94 10.17 -11.45
CA ASP A 38 -6.00 11.64 -11.44
C ASP A 38 -5.33 12.26 -10.20
N PRO A 39 -4.00 12.10 -10.04
CA PRO A 39 -3.30 12.58 -8.86
C PRO A 39 -3.35 14.11 -8.68
N ILE A 40 -3.47 14.87 -9.76
CA ILE A 40 -3.55 16.32 -9.69
C ILE A 40 -4.87 16.75 -9.03
N ARG A 41 -5.97 16.16 -9.46
CA ARG A 41 -7.30 16.46 -8.93
C ARG A 41 -7.48 16.01 -7.48
N ASN A 42 -6.82 14.93 -7.09
CA ASN A 42 -6.96 14.32 -5.78
C ASN A 42 -5.94 14.80 -4.74
N LYS A 43 -5.07 15.73 -5.06
CA LYS A 43 -3.97 16.14 -4.17
C LYS A 43 -4.39 16.73 -2.83
N LYS A 44 -5.65 17.13 -2.70
CA LYS A 44 -6.22 17.66 -1.45
C LYS A 44 -7.28 16.75 -0.85
N VAL A 45 -7.39 15.53 -1.36
CA VAL A 45 -8.37 14.56 -0.88
C VAL A 45 -7.72 13.67 0.18
N SER A 46 -8.48 13.39 1.27
CA SER A 46 -8.02 12.48 2.32
C SER A 46 -7.66 11.12 1.71
N GLY A 47 -6.51 10.60 2.09
CA GLY A 47 -5.91 9.41 1.49
C GLY A 47 -4.82 9.73 0.49
N PHE A 48 -4.73 11.00 0.04
CA PHE A 48 -3.66 11.43 -0.87
C PHE A 48 -3.11 12.81 -0.48
N LEU A 49 -3.30 13.21 0.75
CA LEU A 49 -2.74 14.46 1.25
C LEU A 49 -1.21 14.36 1.34
N PRO A 50 -0.49 15.48 1.09
CA PRO A 50 0.97 15.46 1.16
C PRO A 50 1.54 14.88 2.47
N GLN A 51 0.95 15.24 3.61
CA GLN A 51 1.41 14.75 4.91
C GLN A 51 1.15 13.26 5.10
N GLU A 52 0.07 12.72 4.52
CA GLU A 52 -0.21 11.28 4.55
C GLU A 52 0.79 10.51 3.71
N ARG A 53 1.08 11.00 2.51
CA ARG A 53 2.08 10.42 1.62
C ARG A 53 3.47 10.45 2.25
N GLN A 54 3.81 11.53 2.94
CA GLN A 54 5.07 11.65 3.68
C GLN A 54 5.16 10.63 4.81
N TRP A 55 4.05 10.35 5.48
CA TRP A 55 4.02 9.33 6.53
C TRP A 55 4.34 7.94 5.97
N ILE A 56 3.72 7.56 4.86
CA ILE A 56 4.03 6.29 4.18
C ILE A 56 5.51 6.24 3.79
N GLU A 57 6.04 7.34 3.25
CA GLU A 57 7.44 7.43 2.86
C GLU A 57 8.37 7.19 4.05
N ARG A 58 8.11 7.84 5.17
CA ARG A 58 8.90 7.64 6.39
C ARG A 58 8.76 6.22 6.93
N PHE A 59 7.56 5.66 6.88
CA PHE A 59 7.32 4.28 7.33
C PHE A 59 8.15 3.29 6.50
N LEU A 60 8.13 3.42 5.19
CA LEU A 60 8.95 2.58 4.32
C LEU A 60 10.44 2.76 4.60
N ASN A 61 10.89 4.00 4.78
CA ASN A 61 12.29 4.30 5.07
C ASN A 61 12.74 3.82 6.47
N SER A 62 11.81 3.44 7.32
CA SER A 62 12.13 2.85 8.62
C SER A 62 12.51 1.35 8.55
N GLY A 63 12.59 0.79 7.34
CA GLY A 63 13.05 -0.57 7.12
C GLY A 63 12.01 -1.50 6.51
N PHE A 64 11.14 -0.97 5.65
CA PHE A 64 10.13 -1.74 4.92
C PHE A 64 10.21 -1.51 3.42
N THR A 65 9.78 -2.50 2.68
CA THR A 65 9.65 -2.47 1.22
C THR A 65 8.19 -2.66 0.85
N ASP A 66 7.67 -1.79 -0.01
CA ASP A 66 6.39 -1.99 -0.68
C ASP A 66 6.58 -3.11 -1.69
N SER A 67 6.11 -4.31 -1.37
CA SER A 67 6.40 -5.50 -2.16
C SER A 67 5.87 -5.40 -3.58
N PHE A 68 4.72 -4.76 -3.78
CA PHE A 68 4.16 -4.61 -5.13
C PHE A 68 5.04 -3.70 -5.99
N ARG A 69 5.43 -2.54 -5.50
CA ARG A 69 6.28 -1.60 -6.26
C ARG A 69 7.71 -2.08 -6.41
N HIS A 70 8.17 -2.93 -5.52
CA HIS A 70 9.48 -3.57 -5.68
C HIS A 70 9.59 -4.38 -6.98
N LEU A 71 8.49 -5.02 -7.38
CA LEU A 71 8.45 -5.90 -8.56
C LEU A 71 7.70 -5.31 -9.75
N ASN A 72 6.89 -4.27 -9.56
CA ASN A 72 5.98 -3.78 -10.59
C ASN A 72 5.95 -2.26 -10.63
N SER A 73 6.33 -1.69 -11.77
CA SER A 73 6.34 -0.24 -12.00
C SER A 73 5.20 0.24 -12.91
N GLU A 74 4.23 -0.62 -13.22
CA GLU A 74 3.14 -0.26 -14.13
C GLU A 74 2.07 0.58 -13.44
N PRO A 75 1.48 1.57 -14.17
CA PRO A 75 0.38 2.37 -13.65
C PRO A 75 -0.96 1.61 -13.71
N ASN A 76 -2.00 2.25 -13.22
CA ASN A 76 -3.39 1.76 -13.30
C ASN A 76 -3.62 0.45 -12.53
N GLN A 77 -2.85 0.23 -11.49
CA GLN A 77 -2.94 -0.93 -10.61
C GLN A 77 -3.48 -0.47 -9.26
N TYR A 78 -4.71 -0.84 -8.94
CA TYR A 78 -5.43 -0.32 -7.78
C TYR A 78 -6.02 -1.45 -6.94
N SER A 79 -6.26 -1.17 -5.65
CA SER A 79 -6.85 -2.12 -4.72
C SER A 79 -8.24 -1.69 -4.23
N TRP A 80 -8.64 -0.47 -4.51
CA TRP A 80 -9.92 0.08 -4.08
C TRP A 80 -10.52 1.01 -5.14
N TRP A 81 -11.84 0.97 -5.27
CA TRP A 81 -12.63 1.87 -6.13
C TRP A 81 -13.89 2.27 -5.38
N SER A 82 -14.27 3.55 -5.48
CA SER A 82 -15.54 4.00 -4.96
C SER A 82 -16.72 3.26 -5.65
N TYR A 83 -17.79 3.06 -4.93
CA TYR A 83 -19.03 2.58 -5.55
C TYR A 83 -19.72 3.63 -6.42
N ARG A 84 -19.30 4.89 -6.31
CA ARG A 84 -19.92 6.01 -7.02
C ARG A 84 -19.31 6.18 -8.42
N ALA A 85 -20.11 6.81 -9.32
CA ALA A 85 -19.66 7.27 -10.63
C ALA A 85 -19.05 6.17 -11.50
N ASN A 86 -19.49 4.91 -11.29
CA ASN A 86 -18.97 3.78 -12.07
C ASN A 86 -17.44 3.68 -12.06
N ALA A 87 -16.84 4.00 -10.92
CA ALA A 87 -15.39 4.16 -10.78
C ALA A 87 -14.63 2.88 -11.16
N ARG A 88 -15.13 1.71 -10.76
CA ARG A 88 -14.43 0.45 -11.01
C ARG A 88 -14.40 0.10 -12.50
N ASN A 89 -15.52 0.27 -13.21
CA ASN A 89 -15.57 0.01 -14.65
C ASN A 89 -14.69 0.97 -15.44
N ASN A 90 -14.52 2.19 -14.95
CA ASN A 90 -13.66 3.20 -15.55
C ASN A 90 -12.22 3.16 -15.00
N ASN A 91 -11.94 2.21 -14.12
CA ASN A 91 -10.67 2.04 -13.43
C ASN A 91 -10.14 3.32 -12.76
N LYS A 92 -11.05 4.06 -12.13
CA LYS A 92 -10.71 5.24 -11.32
C LYS A 92 -10.47 4.82 -9.89
N GLY A 93 -9.34 4.20 -9.66
CA GLY A 93 -9.03 3.52 -8.40
C GLY A 93 -7.91 4.15 -7.61
N TRP A 94 -7.67 3.54 -6.45
CA TRP A 94 -6.65 3.90 -5.48
C TRP A 94 -5.93 2.62 -5.03
N ARG A 95 -4.63 2.66 -4.91
CA ARG A 95 -3.89 1.57 -4.28
C ARG A 95 -3.61 1.97 -2.84
N ILE A 96 -4.41 1.44 -1.93
CA ILE A 96 -4.38 1.76 -0.50
C ILE A 96 -4.17 0.54 0.39
N ASP A 97 -4.20 -0.66 -0.17
CA ASP A 97 -3.94 -1.92 0.52
C ASP A 97 -2.54 -2.39 0.14
N TYR A 98 -1.74 -2.73 1.13
CA TYR A 98 -0.33 -3.04 0.95
C TYR A 98 0.05 -4.38 1.59
N ALA A 99 1.08 -5.01 1.04
CA ALA A 99 1.83 -6.06 1.69
C ALA A 99 3.26 -5.54 1.85
N LEU A 100 3.58 -5.01 3.01
CA LEU A 100 4.88 -4.43 3.32
C LEU A 100 5.79 -5.51 3.93
N VAL A 101 7.01 -5.58 3.45
CA VAL A 101 7.97 -6.61 3.84
C VAL A 101 9.18 -5.92 4.45
N SER A 102 9.62 -6.39 5.63
CA SER A 102 10.80 -5.82 6.27
C SER A 102 12.06 -6.06 5.43
N GLU A 103 13.01 -5.13 5.49
CA GLU A 103 14.22 -5.13 4.64
C GLU A 103 14.99 -6.45 4.63
N PRO A 104 15.17 -7.19 5.76
CA PRO A 104 15.85 -8.48 5.71
C PRO A 104 15.20 -9.51 4.79
N LEU A 105 13.89 -9.38 4.51
CA LEU A 105 13.16 -10.29 3.64
C LEU A 105 13.03 -9.80 2.20
N LYS A 106 13.53 -8.62 1.89
CA LYS A 106 13.36 -7.99 0.58
C LYS A 106 13.75 -8.90 -0.59
N ASN A 107 14.89 -9.57 -0.49
CA ASN A 107 15.38 -10.44 -1.55
C ASN A 107 14.64 -11.78 -1.63
N ASN A 108 13.78 -12.06 -0.66
CA ASN A 108 12.94 -13.25 -0.66
C ASN A 108 11.61 -13.05 -1.37
N ILE A 109 11.27 -11.82 -1.76
CA ILE A 109 10.02 -11.51 -2.47
C ILE A 109 10.08 -12.12 -3.86
N LYS A 110 9.21 -13.11 -4.09
CA LYS A 110 9.09 -13.75 -5.40
C LYS A 110 8.01 -13.11 -6.24
N ARG A 111 6.86 -12.83 -5.62
CA ARG A 111 5.69 -12.32 -6.30
C ARG A 111 4.89 -11.42 -5.38
N SER A 112 4.37 -10.32 -5.93
CA SER A 112 3.41 -9.46 -5.26
C SER A 112 2.30 -9.13 -6.24
N TYR A 113 1.04 -9.19 -5.79
CA TYR A 113 -0.08 -9.14 -6.72
C TYR A 113 -1.29 -8.43 -6.13
N ILE A 114 -2.12 -7.94 -7.04
CA ILE A 114 -3.42 -7.33 -6.75
C ILE A 114 -4.44 -8.11 -7.57
N LEU A 115 -5.42 -8.73 -6.91
CA LEU A 115 -6.45 -9.53 -7.57
C LEU A 115 -7.64 -8.65 -7.93
N GLN A 116 -7.47 -7.78 -8.92
CA GLN A 116 -8.49 -6.79 -9.33
C GLN A 116 -9.80 -7.42 -9.81
N GLU A 117 -9.75 -8.67 -10.24
CA GLU A 117 -10.92 -9.39 -10.77
C GLU A 117 -11.85 -9.90 -9.67
N ALA A 118 -11.39 -9.93 -8.42
CA ALA A 118 -12.21 -10.33 -7.29
C ALA A 118 -13.14 -9.18 -6.89
N LYS A 119 -14.45 -9.32 -7.20
CA LYS A 119 -15.43 -8.23 -7.10
C LYS A 119 -16.43 -8.41 -5.96
N HIS A 120 -16.00 -8.92 -4.82
CA HIS A 120 -16.87 -9.17 -3.68
C HIS A 120 -16.92 -8.00 -2.68
N SER A 121 -16.13 -6.96 -2.90
CA SER A 121 -15.98 -5.78 -2.04
C SER A 121 -15.56 -4.60 -2.91
N ASP A 122 -15.60 -3.38 -2.36
CA ASP A 122 -15.00 -2.20 -2.98
C ASP A 122 -13.46 -2.25 -2.93
N HIS A 123 -12.90 -3.10 -2.07
CA HIS A 123 -11.49 -3.51 -2.12
C HIS A 123 -11.34 -4.82 -2.88
N CYS A 124 -10.15 -5.05 -3.43
CA CYS A 124 -9.76 -6.36 -3.91
C CYS A 124 -8.57 -6.89 -3.11
N PRO A 125 -8.35 -8.22 -3.08
CA PRO A 125 -7.25 -8.78 -2.33
C PRO A 125 -5.89 -8.37 -2.88
N VAL A 126 -4.93 -8.16 -1.98
CA VAL A 126 -3.52 -8.02 -2.31
C VAL A 126 -2.73 -9.12 -1.61
N GLY A 127 -1.61 -9.50 -2.19
CA GLY A 127 -0.82 -10.57 -1.61
C GLY A 127 0.65 -10.52 -2.00
N VAL A 128 1.45 -11.26 -1.25
CA VAL A 128 2.87 -11.41 -1.50
C VAL A 128 3.28 -12.86 -1.29
N GLU A 129 4.19 -13.33 -2.12
CA GLU A 129 4.78 -14.66 -2.03
C GLU A 129 6.29 -14.51 -1.82
N LEU A 130 6.82 -15.17 -0.79
CA LEU A 130 8.24 -15.18 -0.49
C LEU A 130 8.81 -16.58 -0.67
N ILE A 131 10.07 -16.65 -1.05
CA ILE A 131 10.83 -17.90 -1.15
C ILE A 131 12.03 -17.82 -0.19
N PHE A 132 12.17 -18.85 0.63
CA PHE A 132 13.27 -18.99 1.58
C PHE A 132 14.27 -20.04 1.16
#